data_d9664042298e6ba0ecf0c1d68db207f5
#
_entry.id   d9664042298e6ba0ecf0c1d68db207f5
#
_cell.length_a   1.000
_cell.length_b   1.000
_cell.length_c   1.000
_cell.angle_alpha   90.00
_cell.angle_beta   90.00
_cell.angle_gamma   90.00
#
_symmetry.space_group_name_H-M   'P 1'
#
loop_
_entity.id
_entity.type
_entity.pdbx_description
1 polymer ?
#
loop_
_entity_poly.entity_id
_entity_poly.type
_entity_poly.pdbx_seq_one_letter_code
_entity_poly.pdbx_strand_id
1 'polypeptide(L)'
;MIFYLGHKLEGIVDHKVRKNRNEVRSWKYGYDASIDVIIISKDGTLGEIYYMNGLKVGLPEKPNDKDFSNYQKTTENQKWERDIIPEGLNAKTQFKPQYSAFIESQFKKREEGIWLFLNGKPVYLTGTYWFFLQYYKESGVHQNLRIIQNELMIYWEACKADDRCYGVDYVKNRRFGWSALCNNEQLEAGTKTENKILGTISKKGNDAKKMFVRLVRAFKKLPCYFTPVYDGLTTPKTELVFSEPSRRRRTGEKIIDDEDGLDTVISWHNTELNAMDGEEIYRSSVDEGGKFPKDVPFSEYWQILKTAHRKGSNIVGKSMVGSTVNAMKKGGSEFKIVWDNSD
;
A
#
# COMPACT_ATOMS: atom_id res chain seq x y z
N MET A 1 14.87 0.78 -19.80
CA MET A 1 15.45 1.90 -19.02
C MET A 1 15.69 1.41 -17.60
N ILE A 2 16.91 1.44 -17.10
CA ILE A 2 17.19 1.04 -15.71
C ILE A 2 16.77 2.22 -14.85
N PHE A 3 15.61 2.14 -14.20
CA PHE A 3 15.24 3.14 -13.21
C PHE A 3 16.15 2.98 -11.99
N TYR A 4 17.22 3.72 -11.96
CA TYR A 4 17.85 4.13 -10.73
C TYR A 4 16.93 5.18 -10.11
N LEU A 5 16.21 4.83 -9.04
CA LEU A 5 15.68 5.81 -8.11
C LEU A 5 16.87 6.49 -7.39
N GLY A 6 17.64 7.22 -8.13
CA GLY A 6 18.82 7.94 -7.71
C GLY A 6 18.97 9.22 -8.51
N HIS A 7 18.05 9.49 -9.41
CA HIS A 7 17.98 10.80 -10.06
C HIS A 7 17.42 11.78 -9.05
N LYS A 8 18.17 12.84 -8.81
CA LYS A 8 17.72 14.06 -8.14
C LYS A 8 16.27 14.32 -8.52
N LEU A 9 15.44 14.59 -7.52
CA LEU A 9 14.16 15.28 -7.71
C LEU A 9 14.45 16.49 -8.60
N GLU A 10 14.23 16.35 -9.91
CA GLU A 10 14.47 17.42 -10.85
C GLU A 10 13.43 18.50 -10.58
N GLY A 11 13.91 19.56 -9.96
CA GLY A 11 13.27 20.86 -9.97
C GLY A 11 11.86 20.90 -9.39
N ILE A 12 11.74 21.32 -8.14
CA ILE A 12 10.50 21.89 -7.60
C ILE A 12 10.15 23.08 -8.49
N VAL A 13 9.22 22.91 -9.42
CA VAL A 13 8.62 24.04 -10.11
C VAL A 13 7.50 24.57 -9.21
N ASP A 14 7.81 25.67 -8.53
CA ASP A 14 6.87 26.40 -7.70
C ASP A 14 5.79 27.05 -8.60
N HIS A 15 4.81 26.24 -9.03
CA HIS A 15 3.60 26.79 -9.61
C HIS A 15 2.76 27.34 -8.47
N LYS A 16 3.03 28.58 -8.09
CA LYS A 16 2.07 29.41 -7.35
C LYS A 16 0.81 29.49 -8.19
N VAL A 17 -0.08 28.52 -8.06
CA VAL A 17 -1.47 28.67 -8.48
C VAL A 17 -1.99 29.86 -7.67
N ARG A 18 -2.12 31.04 -8.30
CA ARG A 18 -2.66 32.23 -7.67
C ARG A 18 -4.04 31.88 -7.13
N LYS A 19 -4.14 31.70 -5.81
CA LYS A 19 -5.42 31.58 -5.12
C LYS A 19 -6.19 32.86 -5.37
N ASN A 20 -7.27 32.79 -6.12
CA ASN A 20 -8.32 33.79 -6.03
C ASN A 20 -8.84 33.69 -4.58
N ARG A 21 -8.78 34.77 -3.82
CA ARG A 21 -8.93 34.81 -2.36
C ARG A 21 -10.30 34.37 -1.82
N ASN A 22 -11.26 34.00 -2.67
CA ASN A 22 -12.66 33.76 -2.28
C ASN A 22 -13.21 32.35 -2.62
N GLU A 23 -12.43 31.45 -3.23
CA GLU A 23 -12.84 30.05 -3.42
C GLU A 23 -11.75 29.14 -2.89
N VAL A 24 -12.02 28.49 -1.77
CA VAL A 24 -11.19 27.35 -1.32
C VAL A 24 -11.53 26.18 -2.23
N ARG A 25 -10.78 26.03 -3.33
CA ARG A 25 -10.93 24.86 -4.20
C ARG A 25 -10.50 23.63 -3.40
N SER A 26 -11.43 22.74 -3.15
CA SER A 26 -11.12 21.41 -2.63
C SER A 26 -10.65 20.53 -3.78
N TRP A 27 -9.45 19.99 -3.64
CA TRP A 27 -8.86 19.08 -4.63
C TRP A 27 -9.29 17.64 -4.34
N LYS A 28 -9.55 16.88 -5.40
CA LYS A 28 -9.95 15.47 -5.26
C LYS A 28 -8.74 14.56 -5.45
N TYR A 29 -8.63 13.57 -4.62
CA TYR A 29 -7.70 12.46 -4.81
C TYR A 29 -7.96 11.80 -6.17
N GLY A 30 -6.92 11.70 -7.01
CA GLY A 30 -7.03 11.17 -8.36
C GLY A 30 -6.33 12.03 -9.41
N TYR A 31 -6.45 11.63 -10.66
CA TYR A 31 -5.92 12.42 -11.78
C TYR A 31 -6.83 13.60 -12.11
N ASP A 32 -6.28 14.80 -12.10
CA ASP A 32 -6.95 16.04 -12.55
C ASP A 32 -6.45 16.44 -13.94
N ALA A 33 -7.26 16.18 -14.96
CA ALA A 33 -6.93 16.47 -16.35
C ALA A 33 -6.81 17.99 -16.63
N SER A 34 -7.42 18.85 -15.80
CA SER A 34 -7.38 20.31 -16.01
C SER A 34 -6.01 20.92 -15.77
N ILE A 35 -5.18 20.27 -14.95
CA ILE A 35 -3.82 20.70 -14.61
C ILE A 35 -2.78 19.62 -14.93
N ASP A 36 -3.22 18.47 -15.42
CA ASP A 36 -2.38 17.31 -15.73
C ASP A 36 -1.53 16.87 -14.53
N VAL A 37 -2.17 16.67 -13.37
CA VAL A 37 -1.54 16.27 -12.10
C VAL A 37 -2.29 15.12 -11.46
N ILE A 38 -1.57 14.15 -10.92
CA ILE A 38 -2.12 13.09 -10.08
C ILE A 38 -2.07 13.56 -8.62
N ILE A 39 -3.22 13.83 -8.04
CA ILE A 39 -3.36 14.37 -6.68
C ILE A 39 -3.44 13.20 -5.69
N ILE A 40 -2.44 13.08 -4.81
CA ILE A 40 -2.41 12.06 -3.76
C ILE A 40 -2.83 12.58 -2.39
N SER A 41 -3.16 13.86 -2.31
CA SER A 41 -3.73 14.48 -1.11
C SER A 41 -5.14 13.96 -0.86
N LYS A 42 -5.43 13.55 0.36
CA LYS A 42 -6.75 13.07 0.80
C LYS A 42 -7.45 14.08 1.73
N ASP A 43 -6.75 15.11 2.15
CA ASP A 43 -7.29 16.21 2.97
C ASP A 43 -7.93 17.35 2.14
N GLY A 44 -7.94 17.20 0.81
CA GLY A 44 -8.52 18.18 -0.11
C GLY A 44 -7.61 19.38 -0.40
N THR A 45 -6.38 19.38 0.07
CA THR A 45 -5.38 20.41 -0.23
C THR A 45 -4.53 20.04 -1.43
N LEU A 46 -3.84 20.98 -2.04
CA LEU A 46 -2.80 20.75 -3.04
C LEU A 46 -1.61 21.65 -2.73
N GLY A 47 -0.51 21.03 -2.38
CA GLY A 47 0.76 21.68 -2.09
C GLY A 47 1.73 21.62 -3.26
N GLU A 48 2.93 21.10 -2.99
CA GLU A 48 3.98 20.99 -3.99
C GLU A 48 3.67 19.91 -5.03
N ILE A 49 4.07 20.15 -6.29
CA ILE A 49 3.98 19.16 -7.36
C ILE A 49 5.36 18.54 -7.55
N TYR A 50 5.42 17.23 -7.37
CA TYR A 50 6.63 16.44 -7.58
C TYR A 50 6.65 15.82 -8.98
N TYR A 51 7.78 15.92 -9.65
CA TYR A 51 8.02 15.23 -10.90
C TYR A 51 8.72 13.90 -10.65
N MET A 52 8.03 12.80 -10.93
CA MET A 52 8.54 11.45 -10.73
C MET A 52 8.33 10.61 -11.99
N ASN A 53 9.40 10.16 -12.63
CA ASN A 53 9.33 9.27 -13.81
C ASN A 53 8.31 9.72 -14.88
N GLY A 54 8.30 11.01 -15.20
CA GLY A 54 7.35 11.59 -16.15
C GLY A 54 5.97 11.92 -15.61
N LEU A 55 5.66 11.55 -14.36
CA LEU A 55 4.40 11.89 -13.70
C LEU A 55 4.54 13.19 -12.90
N LYS A 56 3.46 13.96 -12.87
CA LYS A 56 3.28 15.10 -11.97
C LYS A 56 2.41 14.67 -10.80
N VAL A 57 2.98 14.63 -9.61
CA VAL A 57 2.31 14.16 -8.40
C VAL A 57 2.09 15.32 -7.45
N GLY A 58 0.82 15.62 -7.17
CA GLY A 58 0.42 16.68 -6.24
C GLY A 58 0.34 16.14 -4.81
N LEU A 59 1.19 16.66 -3.93
CA LEU A 59 1.21 16.32 -2.51
C LEU A 59 0.19 17.16 -1.73
N PRO A 60 -0.20 16.74 -0.52
CA PRO A 60 -0.93 17.61 0.40
C PRO A 60 -0.14 18.87 0.76
N GLU A 61 -0.86 19.93 1.15
CA GLU A 61 -0.21 21.18 1.55
C GLU A 61 0.69 20.95 2.76
N LYS A 62 1.93 21.45 2.65
CA LYS A 62 2.88 21.40 3.75
C LYS A 62 2.40 22.35 4.85
N PRO A 63 2.37 21.91 6.12
CA PRO A 63 2.10 22.82 7.24
C PRO A 63 3.06 24.01 7.25
N ASN A 64 2.65 25.14 7.86
CA ASN A 64 3.43 26.37 7.88
C ASN A 64 4.80 26.22 8.56
N ASP A 65 5.81 26.94 8.09
CA ASP A 65 7.17 26.93 8.63
C ASP A 65 7.25 27.27 10.13
N LYS A 66 6.26 27.99 10.67
CA LYS A 66 6.17 28.30 12.11
C LYS A 66 5.85 27.08 12.97
N ASP A 67 5.26 26.04 12.38
CA ASP A 67 4.88 24.80 13.07
C ASP A 67 5.94 23.72 12.94
N PHE A 68 7.09 24.00 12.37
CA PHE A 68 8.18 23.04 12.18
C PHE A 68 8.71 22.39 13.48
N SER A 69 8.49 23.02 14.64
CA SER A 69 8.81 22.43 15.94
C SER A 69 8.02 21.16 16.22
N ASN A 70 6.84 21.01 15.60
CA ASN A 70 5.91 19.90 15.79
C ASN A 70 6.18 18.73 14.83
N TYR A 71 7.10 18.88 13.88
CA TYR A 71 7.47 17.78 12.99
C TYR A 71 8.47 16.85 13.65
N GLN A 72 8.25 15.57 13.42
CA GLN A 72 9.26 14.58 13.73
C GLN A 72 10.55 14.87 12.95
N LYS A 73 11.67 14.93 13.65
CA LYS A 73 12.98 15.14 13.05
C LYS A 73 13.73 13.81 13.02
N THR A 74 14.22 13.43 11.86
CA THR A 74 15.00 12.20 11.70
C THR A 74 16.05 12.36 10.60
N THR A 75 16.96 11.41 10.51
CA THR A 75 17.89 11.27 9.40
C THR A 75 17.68 9.93 8.70
N GLU A 76 18.15 9.82 7.46
CA GLU A 76 18.11 8.56 6.74
C GLU A 76 18.80 7.44 7.52
N ASN A 77 18.19 6.26 7.51
CA ASN A 77 18.65 5.06 8.23
C ASN A 77 18.66 5.17 9.76
N GLN A 78 18.16 6.27 10.34
CA GLN A 78 17.94 6.32 11.77
C GLN A 78 16.71 5.53 12.18
N LYS A 79 16.70 5.09 13.44
CA LYS A 79 15.58 4.43 14.05
C LYS A 79 14.36 5.36 14.01
N TRP A 80 13.27 4.89 13.39
CA TRP A 80 12.02 5.62 13.38
C TRP A 80 11.49 5.83 14.80
N GLU A 81 11.19 7.06 15.15
CA GLU A 81 10.56 7.40 16.44
C GLU A 81 9.05 7.17 16.31
N ARG A 82 8.54 6.19 17.04
CA ARG A 82 7.15 5.75 16.97
C ARG A 82 6.29 6.47 17.96
N ASP A 83 5.04 6.75 17.57
CA ASP A 83 4.03 7.17 18.51
C ASP A 83 3.87 6.08 19.58
N ILE A 84 3.89 6.49 20.83
CA ILE A 84 3.74 5.58 21.98
C ILE A 84 2.25 5.31 22.17
N ILE A 85 1.87 4.03 22.11
CA ILE A 85 0.49 3.62 22.41
C ILE A 85 0.21 3.91 23.89
N PRO A 86 -0.87 4.66 24.22
CA PRO A 86 -1.21 4.97 25.60
C PRO A 86 -1.32 3.73 26.48
N GLU A 87 -0.80 3.81 27.68
CA GLU A 87 -0.91 2.73 28.66
C GLU A 87 -2.38 2.37 28.94
N GLY A 88 -2.68 1.09 29.03
CA GLY A 88 -4.02 0.58 29.24
C GLY A 88 -4.94 0.59 28.02
N LEU A 89 -4.50 1.09 26.86
CA LEU A 89 -5.24 0.97 25.61
C LEU A 89 -5.18 -0.46 25.06
N ASN A 90 -6.33 -1.13 25.02
CA ASN A 90 -6.49 -2.50 24.53
C ASN A 90 -7.92 -2.71 23.97
N ALA A 91 -8.21 -3.90 23.46
CA ALA A 91 -9.51 -4.21 22.85
C ALA A 91 -10.75 -3.93 23.75
N LYS A 92 -10.60 -4.04 25.07
CA LYS A 92 -11.70 -3.77 26.02
C LYS A 92 -11.85 -2.29 26.34
N THR A 93 -10.80 -1.51 26.19
CA THR A 93 -10.74 -0.11 26.65
C THR A 93 -10.71 0.90 25.50
N GLN A 94 -10.52 0.48 24.27
CA GLN A 94 -10.36 1.36 23.10
C GLN A 94 -11.53 2.34 22.88
N PHE A 95 -12.72 2.01 23.34
CA PHE A 95 -13.91 2.87 23.21
C PHE A 95 -14.03 3.91 24.34
N LYS A 96 -13.09 3.95 25.29
CA LYS A 96 -13.12 4.95 26.34
C LYS A 96 -12.70 6.33 25.80
N PRO A 97 -13.41 7.42 26.20
CA PRO A 97 -13.16 8.77 25.68
C PRO A 97 -11.70 9.25 25.77
N GLN A 98 -10.99 8.82 26.81
CA GLN A 98 -9.59 9.19 27.03
C GLN A 98 -8.63 8.74 25.92
N TYR A 99 -9.02 7.76 25.09
CA TYR A 99 -8.19 7.24 23.99
C TYR A 99 -8.64 7.73 22.61
N SER A 100 -9.82 8.36 22.49
CA SER A 100 -10.41 8.77 21.21
C SER A 100 -9.46 9.63 20.40
N ALA A 101 -8.94 10.71 21.00
CA ALA A 101 -8.05 11.64 20.30
C ALA A 101 -6.77 10.97 19.78
N PHE A 102 -6.20 10.05 20.54
CA PHE A 102 -5.04 9.27 20.08
C PHE A 102 -5.43 8.37 18.89
N ILE A 103 -6.50 7.58 19.03
CA ILE A 103 -6.96 6.66 18.00
C ILE A 103 -7.31 7.42 16.72
N GLU A 104 -8.07 8.50 16.80
CA GLU A 104 -8.42 9.37 15.67
C GLU A 104 -7.18 9.92 14.97
N SER A 105 -6.16 10.35 15.74
CA SER A 105 -4.90 10.80 15.17
C SER A 105 -4.17 9.70 14.38
N GLN A 106 -4.26 8.43 14.83
CA GLN A 106 -3.65 7.30 14.14
C GLN A 106 -4.39 6.96 12.84
N PHE A 107 -5.73 7.00 12.84
CA PHE A 107 -6.53 6.84 11.63
C PHE A 107 -6.26 7.97 10.63
N LYS A 108 -6.20 9.20 11.10
CA LYS A 108 -5.87 10.35 10.26
C LYS A 108 -4.49 10.20 9.60
N LYS A 109 -3.45 9.87 10.36
CA LYS A 109 -2.10 9.63 9.82
C LYS A 109 -2.06 8.46 8.83
N ARG A 110 -2.83 7.41 9.07
CA ARG A 110 -2.97 6.28 8.16
C ARG A 110 -3.63 6.67 6.84
N GLU A 111 -4.60 7.56 6.87
CA GLU A 111 -5.32 7.99 5.67
C GLU A 111 -4.60 9.11 4.92
N GLU A 112 -4.23 10.18 5.61
CA GLU A 112 -3.69 11.40 5.01
C GLU A 112 -2.16 11.39 4.88
N GLY A 113 -1.45 10.50 5.58
CA GLY A 113 0.00 10.56 5.69
C GLY A 113 0.48 11.64 6.67
N ILE A 114 1.77 11.90 6.64
CA ILE A 114 2.38 12.91 7.52
C ILE A 114 3.52 13.66 6.82
N TRP A 115 3.77 14.88 7.29
CA TRP A 115 4.99 15.59 7.01
C TRP A 115 6.00 15.40 8.15
N LEU A 116 7.28 15.35 7.82
CA LEU A 116 8.38 15.28 8.79
C LEU A 116 9.62 16.00 8.26
N PHE A 117 10.61 16.22 9.13
CA PHE A 117 11.94 16.66 8.73
C PHE A 117 12.88 15.48 8.57
N LEU A 118 13.38 15.28 7.37
CA LEU A 118 14.38 14.29 7.05
C LEU A 118 15.65 15.00 6.57
N ASN A 119 16.76 14.80 7.27
CA ASN A 119 18.02 15.48 6.96
C ASN A 119 17.87 17.02 6.85
N GLY A 120 17.02 17.61 7.70
CA GLY A 120 16.76 19.04 7.72
C GLY A 120 15.84 19.57 6.62
N LYS A 121 15.22 18.69 5.83
CA LYS A 121 14.26 19.06 4.78
C LYS A 121 12.88 18.49 5.08
N PRO A 122 11.79 19.21 4.75
CA PRO A 122 10.45 18.68 4.85
C PRO A 122 10.25 17.55 3.82
N VAL A 123 9.71 16.44 4.28
CA VAL A 123 9.42 15.27 3.46
C VAL A 123 8.04 14.74 3.83
N TYR A 124 7.25 14.40 2.82
CA TYR A 124 5.96 13.78 2.99
C TYR A 124 6.10 12.24 3.00
N LEU A 125 5.43 11.59 3.96
CA LEU A 125 5.22 10.16 3.98
C LEU A 125 3.75 9.86 3.70
N THR A 126 3.47 8.98 2.74
CA THR A 126 2.11 8.49 2.51
C THR A 126 1.60 7.73 3.72
N GLY A 127 0.28 7.67 3.92
CA GLY A 127 -0.31 6.95 5.05
C GLY A 127 0.10 5.48 5.08
N THR A 128 0.19 4.82 3.92
CA THR A 128 0.65 3.44 3.80
C THR A 128 2.11 3.27 4.24
N TYR A 129 2.99 4.23 3.90
CA TYR A 129 4.40 4.14 4.33
C TYR A 129 4.57 4.52 5.81
N TRP A 130 3.80 5.48 6.31
CA TRP A 130 3.73 5.76 7.74
C TRP A 130 3.27 4.52 8.53
N PHE A 131 2.21 3.83 8.06
CA PHE A 131 1.74 2.58 8.68
C PHE A 131 2.83 1.50 8.71
N PHE A 132 3.62 1.38 7.63
CA PHE A 132 4.77 0.49 7.56
C PHE A 132 5.81 0.77 8.64
N LEU A 133 6.15 2.03 8.84
CA LEU A 133 7.16 2.43 9.82
C LEU A 133 6.64 2.31 11.26
N GLN A 134 5.38 2.61 11.47
CA GLN A 134 4.75 2.69 12.78
C GLN A 134 4.34 1.30 13.30
N TYR A 135 3.69 0.48 12.48
CA TYR A 135 2.99 -0.72 12.92
C TYR A 135 3.48 -2.03 12.30
N TYR A 136 3.94 -2.00 11.06
CA TYR A 136 4.35 -3.24 10.42
C TYR A 136 5.62 -3.81 11.05
N LYS A 137 5.60 -5.11 11.36
CA LYS A 137 6.75 -5.83 11.92
C LYS A 137 7.14 -6.99 11.01
N GLU A 138 8.24 -6.83 10.30
CA GLU A 138 8.84 -7.95 9.56
C GLU A 138 9.55 -8.89 10.52
N SER A 139 9.05 -10.12 10.63
CA SER A 139 9.60 -11.13 11.56
C SER A 139 9.72 -10.62 13.02
N GLY A 140 8.79 -9.75 13.44
CA GLY A 140 8.76 -9.19 14.80
C GLY A 140 9.58 -7.91 14.99
N VAL A 141 10.30 -7.46 13.95
CA VAL A 141 11.15 -6.26 14.00
C VAL A 141 10.50 -5.14 13.17
N HIS A 142 10.43 -3.97 13.75
CA HIS A 142 10.01 -2.76 13.04
C HIS A 142 11.07 -2.32 12.02
N GLN A 143 10.59 -1.70 10.95
CA GLN A 143 11.43 -1.17 9.90
C GLN A 143 11.87 0.27 10.20
N ASN A 144 12.99 0.68 9.59
CA ASN A 144 13.49 2.05 9.65
C ASN A 144 13.16 2.78 8.36
N LEU A 145 13.10 4.12 8.44
CA LEU A 145 12.86 4.97 7.28
C LEU A 145 14.01 4.87 6.29
N ARG A 146 13.66 4.71 5.00
CA ARG A 146 14.59 4.76 3.87
C ARG A 146 13.99 5.67 2.80
N ILE A 147 14.76 6.65 2.33
CA ILE A 147 14.31 7.61 1.31
C ILE A 147 13.81 6.89 0.06
N ILE A 148 14.57 5.94 -0.45
CA ILE A 148 14.23 5.21 -1.68
C ILE A 148 12.91 4.41 -1.55
N GLN A 149 12.56 3.95 -0.35
CA GLN A 149 11.27 3.31 -0.10
C GLN A 149 10.15 4.34 -0.04
N ASN A 150 10.42 5.51 0.56
CA ASN A 150 9.45 6.60 0.58
C ASN A 150 9.11 7.11 -0.82
N GLU A 151 10.12 7.31 -1.67
CA GLU A 151 9.92 7.69 -3.07
C GLU A 151 9.06 6.66 -3.82
N LEU A 152 9.38 5.36 -3.67
CA LEU A 152 8.55 4.31 -4.24
C LEU A 152 7.10 4.35 -3.70
N MET A 153 6.90 4.63 -2.42
CA MET A 153 5.55 4.65 -1.84
C MET A 153 4.77 5.91 -2.23
N ILE A 154 5.42 7.04 -2.50
CA ILE A 154 4.77 8.20 -3.13
C ILE A 154 4.35 7.86 -4.57
N TYR A 155 5.25 7.23 -5.34
CA TYR A 155 4.93 6.77 -6.70
C TYR A 155 3.76 5.75 -6.69
N TRP A 156 3.79 4.81 -5.77
CA TRP A 156 2.72 3.83 -5.59
C TRP A 156 1.38 4.50 -5.22
N GLU A 157 1.40 5.50 -4.35
CA GLU A 157 0.19 6.26 -4.03
C GLU A 157 -0.37 6.98 -5.27
N ALA A 158 0.52 7.52 -6.12
CA ALA A 158 0.11 8.10 -7.40
C ALA A 158 -0.51 7.04 -8.34
N CYS A 159 0.09 5.85 -8.44
CA CYS A 159 -0.50 4.73 -9.19
C CYS A 159 -1.88 4.32 -8.65
N LYS A 160 -2.09 4.37 -7.33
CA LYS A 160 -3.39 4.09 -6.73
C LYS A 160 -4.42 5.17 -7.05
N ALA A 161 -3.99 6.42 -7.10
CA ALA A 161 -4.85 7.57 -7.38
C ALA A 161 -5.23 7.69 -8.86
N ASP A 162 -4.37 7.26 -9.77
CA ASP A 162 -4.62 7.32 -11.21
C ASP A 162 -5.50 6.16 -11.68
N ASP A 163 -6.72 6.44 -12.08
CA ASP A 163 -7.69 5.46 -12.58
C ASP A 163 -7.33 4.84 -13.95
N ARG A 164 -6.33 5.39 -14.63
CA ARG A 164 -5.79 4.88 -15.90
C ARG A 164 -4.69 3.84 -15.71
N CYS A 165 -4.14 3.73 -14.51
CA CYS A 165 -2.95 2.96 -14.18
C CYS A 165 -3.31 1.60 -13.57
N TYR A 166 -2.62 0.52 -13.97
CA TYR A 166 -2.76 -0.81 -13.36
C TYR A 166 -1.84 -1.03 -12.14
N GLY A 167 -0.89 -0.16 -11.91
CA GLY A 167 0.03 -0.29 -10.79
C GLY A 167 1.47 0.07 -11.13
N VAL A 168 2.41 -0.51 -10.42
CA VAL A 168 3.83 -0.23 -10.57
C VAL A 168 4.62 -1.48 -10.97
N ASP A 169 5.49 -1.33 -11.95
CA ASP A 169 6.52 -2.29 -12.31
C ASP A 169 7.88 -1.81 -11.76
N TYR A 170 8.55 -2.63 -10.96
CA TYR A 170 9.75 -2.21 -10.25
C TYR A 170 10.91 -3.22 -10.37
N VAL A 171 12.00 -2.77 -10.98
CA VAL A 171 13.26 -3.52 -10.96
C VAL A 171 14.03 -3.19 -9.69
N LYS A 172 14.15 -4.15 -8.82
CA LYS A 172 14.68 -3.96 -7.46
C LYS A 172 16.08 -4.52 -7.27
N ASN A 173 16.83 -3.89 -6.39
CA ASN A 173 18.05 -4.46 -5.82
C ASN A 173 17.69 -5.53 -4.77
N ARG A 174 18.61 -6.49 -4.57
CA ARG A 174 18.49 -7.42 -3.46
C ARG A 174 18.47 -6.66 -2.13
N ARG A 175 17.66 -7.12 -1.18
CA ARG A 175 17.49 -6.54 0.17
C ARG A 175 16.88 -5.12 0.18
N PHE A 176 16.23 -4.72 -0.89
CA PHE A 176 15.46 -3.47 -0.93
C PHE A 176 14.33 -3.42 0.12
N GLY A 177 13.79 -4.57 0.52
CA GLY A 177 12.63 -4.69 1.42
C GLY A 177 11.29 -4.81 0.67
N TRP A 178 11.33 -5.09 -0.63
CA TRP A 178 10.16 -5.17 -1.50
C TRP A 178 9.04 -6.05 -0.94
N SER A 179 9.34 -7.31 -0.58
CA SER A 179 8.33 -8.24 -0.06
C SER A 179 7.67 -7.74 1.23
N ALA A 180 8.39 -6.97 2.05
CA ALA A 180 7.84 -6.36 3.25
C ALA A 180 6.91 -5.19 2.91
N LEU A 181 7.24 -4.37 1.90
CA LEU A 181 6.36 -3.30 1.41
C LEU A 181 5.10 -3.88 0.76
N CYS A 182 5.22 -4.94 -0.04
CA CYS A 182 4.08 -5.66 -0.60
C CYS A 182 3.15 -6.20 0.50
N ASN A 183 3.71 -6.88 1.50
CA ASN A 183 2.93 -7.39 2.61
C ASN A 183 2.28 -6.26 3.43
N ASN A 184 2.97 -5.14 3.59
CA ASN A 184 2.40 -3.96 4.25
C ASN A 184 1.23 -3.38 3.48
N GLU A 185 1.35 -3.22 2.15
CA GLU A 185 0.25 -2.76 1.30
C GLU A 185 -0.97 -3.67 1.42
N GLN A 186 -0.77 -5.00 1.31
CA GLN A 186 -1.84 -5.97 1.46
C GLN A 186 -2.51 -5.87 2.84
N LEU A 187 -1.71 -5.75 3.89
CA LEU A 187 -2.21 -5.66 5.26
C LEU A 187 -2.92 -4.32 5.52
N GLU A 188 -2.32 -3.23 5.10
CA GLU A 188 -2.87 -1.88 5.26
C GLU A 188 -4.18 -1.74 4.49
N ALA A 189 -4.21 -2.12 3.22
CA ALA A 189 -5.42 -2.07 2.41
C ALA A 189 -6.50 -3.03 2.93
N GLY A 190 -6.15 -4.29 3.22
CA GLY A 190 -7.10 -5.30 3.65
C GLY A 190 -7.76 -4.99 5.00
N THR A 191 -7.06 -4.32 5.91
CA THR A 191 -7.62 -3.97 7.24
C THR A 191 -8.43 -2.67 7.27
N LYS A 192 -8.72 -2.05 6.12
CA LYS A 192 -9.52 -0.81 6.04
C LYS A 192 -10.55 -0.79 4.92
N THR A 193 -10.58 -1.80 4.05
CA THR A 193 -11.51 -1.85 2.93
C THR A 193 -12.52 -2.95 3.11
N GLU A 194 -13.72 -2.75 2.60
CA GLU A 194 -14.82 -3.69 2.67
C GLU A 194 -15.02 -4.42 1.33
N ASN A 195 -15.41 -5.69 1.40
CA ASN A 195 -15.75 -6.52 0.25
C ASN A 195 -14.63 -6.54 -0.82
N LYS A 196 -13.38 -6.75 -0.39
CA LYS A 196 -12.22 -6.75 -1.29
C LYS A 196 -11.45 -8.06 -1.24
N ILE A 197 -10.91 -8.44 -2.40
CA ILE A 197 -9.99 -9.57 -2.53
C ILE A 197 -8.60 -9.03 -2.81
N LEU A 198 -7.62 -9.49 -2.03
CA LEU A 198 -6.23 -9.13 -2.18
C LEU A 198 -5.39 -10.40 -2.33
N GLY A 199 -4.51 -10.42 -3.33
CA GLY A 199 -3.76 -11.62 -3.67
C GLY A 199 -2.25 -11.41 -3.72
N THR A 200 -1.49 -12.44 -3.37
CA THR A 200 -0.04 -12.46 -3.48
C THR A 200 0.42 -13.67 -4.28
N ILE A 201 1.26 -13.43 -5.29
CA ILE A 201 1.92 -14.47 -6.08
C ILE A 201 3.43 -14.18 -6.13
N SER A 202 4.23 -15.22 -6.31
CA SER A 202 5.68 -15.11 -6.46
C SER A 202 6.16 -16.12 -7.50
N LYS A 203 7.46 -16.13 -7.81
CA LYS A 203 8.07 -17.10 -8.75
C LYS A 203 7.79 -18.59 -8.43
N LYS A 204 7.38 -18.90 -7.22
CA LYS A 204 6.93 -20.24 -6.75
C LYS A 204 5.91 -20.07 -5.64
N GLY A 205 4.91 -20.93 -5.57
CA GLY A 205 3.89 -20.92 -4.53
C GLY A 205 4.44 -20.94 -3.11
N ASN A 206 5.52 -21.69 -2.85
CA ASN A 206 6.18 -21.70 -1.53
C ASN A 206 6.76 -20.33 -1.13
N ASP A 207 7.18 -19.49 -2.08
CA ASP A 207 7.70 -18.17 -1.78
C ASP A 207 6.55 -17.20 -1.49
N ALA A 208 5.44 -17.27 -2.25
CA ALA A 208 4.20 -16.56 -1.95
C ALA A 208 3.64 -16.93 -0.58
N LYS A 209 3.59 -18.24 -0.27
CA LYS A 209 3.19 -18.74 1.06
C LYS A 209 4.05 -18.19 2.19
N LYS A 210 5.37 -18.09 2.00
CA LYS A 210 6.27 -17.47 3.01
C LYS A 210 5.97 -15.98 3.21
N MET A 211 5.64 -15.25 2.15
CA MET A 211 5.20 -13.86 2.26
C MET A 211 3.91 -13.76 3.07
N PHE A 212 2.92 -14.56 2.74
CA PHE A 212 1.65 -14.62 3.46
C PHE A 212 1.82 -14.95 4.95
N VAL A 213 2.64 -15.94 5.30
CA VAL A 213 2.93 -16.27 6.72
C VAL A 213 3.53 -15.08 7.47
N ARG A 214 4.38 -14.28 6.83
CA ARG A 214 4.93 -13.07 7.45
C ARG A 214 3.86 -11.99 7.62
N LEU A 215 2.99 -11.82 6.62
CA LEU A 215 1.83 -10.92 6.69
C LEU A 215 0.92 -11.29 7.87
N VAL A 216 0.55 -12.56 8.02
CA VAL A 216 -0.26 -13.04 9.14
C VAL A 216 0.41 -12.77 10.50
N ARG A 217 1.74 -12.93 10.57
CA ARG A 217 2.48 -12.58 11.80
C ARG A 217 2.46 -11.08 12.08
N ALA A 218 2.54 -10.23 11.05
CA ALA A 218 2.43 -8.79 11.20
C ALA A 218 1.01 -8.39 11.62
N PHE A 219 -0.03 -8.96 11.01
CA PHE A 219 -1.43 -8.77 11.39
C PHE A 219 -1.65 -8.99 12.90
N LYS A 220 -1.18 -10.11 13.42
CA LYS A 220 -1.29 -10.45 14.85
C LYS A 220 -0.59 -9.49 15.80
N LYS A 221 0.20 -8.56 15.29
CA LYS A 221 0.93 -7.55 16.06
C LYS A 221 0.35 -6.14 15.89
N LEU A 222 -0.72 -6.01 15.11
CA LEU A 222 -1.44 -4.75 15.01
C LEU A 222 -2.11 -4.39 16.34
N PRO A 223 -2.23 -3.09 16.65
CA PRO A 223 -3.02 -2.65 17.77
C PRO A 223 -4.52 -2.94 17.55
N CYS A 224 -5.27 -3.07 18.62
CA CYS A 224 -6.68 -3.44 18.58
C CYS A 224 -7.53 -2.54 17.67
N TYR A 225 -7.27 -1.25 17.66
CA TYR A 225 -8.01 -0.28 16.84
C TYR A 225 -7.73 -0.35 15.32
N PHE A 226 -6.73 -1.12 14.89
CA PHE A 226 -6.46 -1.45 13.49
C PHE A 226 -6.69 -2.92 13.16
N THR A 227 -7.20 -3.68 14.10
CA THR A 227 -7.48 -5.11 13.91
C THR A 227 -8.98 -5.27 13.66
N PRO A 228 -9.42 -5.52 12.42
CA PRO A 228 -10.81 -5.81 12.14
C PRO A 228 -11.23 -7.15 12.75
N VAL A 229 -12.53 -7.39 12.81
CA VAL A 229 -13.07 -8.72 13.11
C VAL A 229 -12.56 -9.70 12.07
N TYR A 230 -12.15 -10.87 12.50
CA TYR A 230 -11.64 -11.93 11.61
C TYR A 230 -12.13 -13.30 12.07
N ASP A 231 -12.02 -14.31 11.21
CA ASP A 231 -12.54 -15.66 11.42
C ASP A 231 -11.98 -16.39 12.66
N GLY A 232 -11.05 -15.76 13.38
CA GLY A 232 -10.47 -16.30 14.61
C GLY A 232 -9.45 -17.42 14.40
N LEU A 233 -9.10 -17.76 13.15
CA LEU A 233 -8.08 -18.74 12.90
C LEU A 233 -6.72 -18.26 13.41
N THR A 234 -6.14 -19.04 14.32
CA THR A 234 -4.84 -18.69 14.91
C THR A 234 -3.68 -18.81 13.92
N THR A 235 -3.83 -19.64 12.89
CA THR A 235 -2.81 -19.84 11.85
C THR A 235 -3.45 -20.05 10.48
N PRO A 236 -3.97 -18.99 9.83
CA PRO A 236 -4.47 -19.09 8.47
C PRO A 236 -3.37 -19.63 7.55
N LYS A 237 -3.70 -20.61 6.70
CA LYS A 237 -2.72 -21.29 5.83
C LYS A 237 -2.72 -20.77 4.40
N THR A 238 -3.88 -20.38 3.90
CA THR A 238 -4.10 -19.94 2.52
C THR A 238 -4.65 -18.54 2.41
N GLU A 239 -5.54 -18.18 3.31
CA GLU A 239 -6.26 -16.90 3.31
C GLU A 239 -6.46 -16.38 4.73
N LEU A 240 -6.54 -15.07 4.86
CA LEU A 240 -6.92 -14.34 6.06
C LEU A 240 -8.21 -13.59 5.73
N VAL A 241 -9.29 -13.96 6.42
CA VAL A 241 -10.64 -13.47 6.16
C VAL A 241 -11.09 -12.55 7.29
N PHE A 242 -11.51 -11.35 6.94
CA PHE A 242 -12.01 -10.34 7.87
C PHE A 242 -13.54 -10.35 7.95
N SER A 243 -14.10 -11.46 8.39
CA SER A 243 -15.52 -11.64 8.65
C SER A 243 -15.72 -12.29 10.02
N GLU A 244 -16.91 -12.16 10.58
CA GLU A 244 -17.26 -12.88 11.78
C GLU A 244 -17.26 -14.41 11.54
N PRO A 245 -16.71 -15.20 12.48
CA PRO A 245 -16.82 -16.65 12.40
C PRO A 245 -18.30 -17.03 12.47
N SER A 246 -18.81 -17.71 11.43
CA SER A 246 -20.20 -18.16 11.42
C SER A 246 -20.48 -19.06 12.64
N ARG A 247 -21.16 -18.52 13.64
CA ARG A 247 -21.62 -19.26 14.79
C ARG A 247 -22.78 -20.14 14.35
N ARG A 248 -22.52 -21.40 14.03
CA ARG A 248 -23.56 -22.43 13.95
C ARG A 248 -24.18 -22.57 15.33
N ARG A 249 -25.22 -21.78 15.62
CA ARG A 249 -26.09 -22.06 16.75
C ARG A 249 -26.83 -23.36 16.49
N ARG A 250 -26.69 -24.31 17.38
CA ARG A 250 -27.32 -25.65 17.36
C ARG A 250 -28.80 -25.65 17.74
N THR A 251 -29.45 -24.52 17.77
CA THR A 251 -30.88 -24.39 18.13
C THR A 251 -31.56 -23.57 17.05
N GLY A 252 -32.64 -24.10 16.47
CA GLY A 252 -33.44 -23.66 15.33
C GLY A 252 -33.97 -22.24 15.32
N GLU A 253 -33.22 -21.27 15.79
CA GLU A 253 -33.48 -19.86 15.64
C GLU A 253 -32.78 -19.35 14.38
N LYS A 254 -33.48 -18.51 13.61
CA LYS A 254 -32.97 -17.82 12.43
C LYS A 254 -31.54 -17.33 12.70
N ILE A 255 -30.64 -17.66 11.77
CA ILE A 255 -29.34 -17.01 11.67
C ILE A 255 -29.64 -15.54 11.41
N ILE A 256 -29.45 -14.70 12.39
CA ILE A 256 -29.31 -13.27 12.20
C ILE A 256 -27.85 -13.14 11.76
N ASP A 257 -27.63 -12.90 10.49
CA ASP A 257 -26.34 -12.45 9.98
C ASP A 257 -26.12 -11.04 10.58
N ASP A 258 -25.45 -10.97 11.72
CA ASP A 258 -24.87 -9.72 12.20
C ASP A 258 -23.62 -9.48 11.33
N GLU A 259 -23.79 -8.61 10.35
CA GLU A 259 -22.81 -8.26 9.31
C GLU A 259 -21.77 -7.26 9.84
N ASP A 260 -21.03 -7.56 10.90
CA ASP A 260 -20.04 -6.63 11.47
C ASP A 260 -18.60 -6.87 10.95
N GLY A 261 -18.42 -7.61 9.86
CA GLY A 261 -17.13 -7.87 9.23
C GLY A 261 -16.83 -6.95 8.02
N LEU A 262 -15.55 -6.82 7.64
CA LEU A 262 -15.15 -6.15 6.41
C LEU A 262 -15.42 -7.00 5.15
N ASP A 263 -15.67 -8.30 5.30
CA ASP A 263 -15.79 -9.29 4.21
C ASP A 263 -14.65 -9.20 3.17
N THR A 264 -13.47 -8.86 3.66
CA THR A 264 -12.25 -8.71 2.87
C THR A 264 -11.34 -9.89 3.09
N VAL A 265 -10.76 -10.39 2.00
CA VAL A 265 -9.89 -11.56 1.99
C VAL A 265 -8.49 -11.20 1.51
N ILE A 266 -7.47 -11.62 2.26
CA ILE A 266 -6.08 -11.59 1.82
C ILE A 266 -5.61 -13.02 1.62
N SER A 267 -5.16 -13.39 0.41
CA SER A 267 -4.74 -14.74 0.04
C SER A 267 -3.36 -14.77 -0.63
N TRP A 268 -2.81 -15.95 -0.74
CA TRP A 268 -1.66 -16.22 -1.60
C TRP A 268 -2.02 -17.33 -2.59
N HIS A 269 -1.39 -17.29 -3.77
CA HIS A 269 -1.68 -18.20 -4.87
C HIS A 269 -0.43 -18.95 -5.35
N ASN A 270 -0.63 -20.14 -5.88
CA ASN A 270 0.41 -20.85 -6.62
C ASN A 270 0.78 -20.07 -7.89
N THR A 271 1.99 -20.34 -8.41
CA THR A 271 2.46 -19.75 -9.66
C THR A 271 1.87 -20.51 -10.82
N GLU A 272 0.67 -20.14 -11.23
CA GLU A 272 -0.11 -20.74 -12.30
C GLU A 272 -0.65 -19.63 -13.21
N LEU A 273 -0.83 -19.94 -14.49
CA LEU A 273 -1.23 -18.92 -15.48
C LEU A 273 -2.59 -18.28 -15.12
N ASN A 274 -3.52 -19.08 -14.63
CA ASN A 274 -4.88 -18.63 -14.26
C ASN A 274 -4.99 -18.25 -12.76
N ALA A 275 -3.88 -18.05 -12.08
CA ALA A 275 -3.93 -17.59 -10.70
C ALA A 275 -4.62 -16.21 -10.61
N MET A 276 -5.63 -16.08 -9.75
CA MET A 276 -6.48 -14.89 -9.58
C MET A 276 -7.44 -14.62 -10.77
N ASP A 277 -7.54 -15.51 -11.76
CA ASP A 277 -8.51 -15.39 -12.84
C ASP A 277 -9.94 -15.57 -12.31
N GLY A 278 -10.89 -14.77 -12.84
CA GLY A 278 -12.30 -14.81 -12.41
C GLY A 278 -12.61 -14.11 -11.09
N GLU A 279 -11.63 -13.55 -10.40
CA GLU A 279 -11.81 -12.74 -9.18
C GLU A 279 -11.70 -11.24 -9.48
N GLU A 280 -12.42 -10.40 -8.72
CA GLU A 280 -12.22 -8.94 -8.74
C GLU A 280 -11.11 -8.57 -7.74
N ILE A 281 -9.88 -8.56 -8.20
CA ILE A 281 -8.71 -8.31 -7.35
C ILE A 281 -8.52 -6.80 -7.12
N TYR A 282 -8.65 -6.39 -5.86
CA TYR A 282 -8.44 -4.99 -5.46
C TYR A 282 -6.95 -4.62 -5.36
N ARG A 283 -6.14 -5.49 -4.76
CA ARG A 283 -4.68 -5.31 -4.69
C ARG A 283 -3.99 -6.64 -4.95
N SER A 284 -3.00 -6.61 -5.83
CA SER A 284 -2.13 -7.76 -6.02
C SER A 284 -0.67 -7.42 -5.78
N SER A 285 0.07 -8.40 -5.28
CA SER A 285 1.51 -8.33 -5.11
C SER A 285 2.17 -9.45 -5.89
N VAL A 286 3.00 -9.09 -6.87
CA VAL A 286 3.76 -10.02 -7.69
C VAL A 286 5.23 -9.88 -7.34
N ASP A 287 5.80 -10.89 -6.68
CA ASP A 287 7.22 -10.89 -6.33
C ASP A 287 8.02 -11.78 -7.27
N GLU A 288 9.15 -11.24 -7.77
CA GLU A 288 10.06 -11.94 -8.69
C GLU A 288 9.39 -12.34 -10.02
N GLY A 289 8.59 -11.44 -10.62
CA GLY A 289 7.91 -11.67 -11.92
C GLY A 289 8.87 -12.08 -13.05
N GLY A 290 10.08 -11.51 -13.10
CA GLY A 290 11.11 -11.92 -14.05
C GLY A 290 11.76 -13.29 -13.80
N LYS A 291 11.26 -14.05 -12.82
CA LYS A 291 11.72 -15.41 -12.48
C LYS A 291 10.60 -16.43 -12.48
N PHE A 292 9.48 -16.09 -13.07
CA PHE A 292 8.39 -17.03 -13.26
C PHE A 292 8.86 -18.24 -14.08
N PRO A 293 8.32 -19.43 -13.84
CA PRO A 293 8.67 -20.64 -14.60
C PRO A 293 8.25 -20.48 -16.06
N LYS A 294 8.90 -21.23 -16.96
CA LYS A 294 8.68 -21.09 -18.40
C LYS A 294 7.28 -21.48 -18.88
N ASP A 295 6.62 -22.36 -18.14
CA ASP A 295 5.24 -22.80 -18.37
C ASP A 295 4.21 -21.79 -17.88
N VAL A 296 4.66 -20.72 -17.19
CA VAL A 296 3.86 -19.57 -16.78
C VAL A 296 4.56 -18.28 -17.26
N PRO A 297 4.51 -17.94 -18.55
CA PRO A 297 5.13 -16.72 -19.06
C PRO A 297 4.55 -15.51 -18.37
N PHE A 298 5.44 -14.64 -17.83
CA PHE A 298 4.97 -13.49 -17.05
C PHE A 298 4.14 -12.51 -17.88
N SER A 299 4.47 -12.32 -19.13
CA SER A 299 3.71 -11.47 -20.05
C SER A 299 2.27 -11.94 -20.27
N GLU A 300 2.04 -13.27 -20.37
CA GLU A 300 0.70 -13.85 -20.48
C GLU A 300 -0.06 -13.75 -19.15
N TYR A 301 0.58 -14.12 -18.04
CA TYR A 301 0.01 -13.98 -16.70
C TYR A 301 -0.42 -12.53 -16.43
N TRP A 302 0.41 -11.54 -16.82
CA TRP A 302 0.10 -10.13 -16.65
C TRP A 302 -1.17 -9.70 -17.41
N GLN A 303 -1.41 -10.23 -18.61
CA GLN A 303 -2.65 -9.95 -19.35
C GLN A 303 -3.88 -10.47 -18.59
N ILE A 304 -3.81 -11.67 -18.02
CA ILE A 304 -4.89 -12.25 -17.22
C ILE A 304 -5.11 -11.43 -15.95
N LEU A 305 -4.04 -11.13 -15.21
CA LEU A 305 -4.13 -10.32 -13.98
C LEU A 305 -4.73 -8.93 -14.24
N LYS A 306 -4.43 -8.29 -15.37
CA LYS A 306 -5.07 -7.01 -15.75
C LYS A 306 -6.59 -7.14 -15.89
N THR A 307 -7.10 -8.27 -16.35
CA THR A 307 -8.56 -8.48 -16.43
C THR A 307 -9.17 -8.58 -15.03
N ALA A 308 -8.51 -9.24 -14.09
CA ALA A 308 -8.93 -9.35 -12.69
C ALA A 308 -8.93 -7.98 -11.96
N HIS A 309 -8.20 -7.00 -12.47
CA HIS A 309 -8.21 -5.61 -11.95
C HIS A 309 -9.28 -4.71 -12.54
N ARG A 310 -10.16 -5.25 -13.40
CA ARG A 310 -11.19 -4.45 -14.08
C ARG A 310 -12.58 -4.82 -13.63
N LYS A 311 -13.44 -3.79 -13.63
CA LYS A 311 -14.90 -3.95 -13.54
C LYS A 311 -15.51 -3.21 -14.73
N GLY A 312 -15.85 -3.97 -15.76
CA GLY A 312 -16.21 -3.40 -17.07
C GLY A 312 -15.03 -2.63 -17.67
N SER A 313 -15.24 -1.35 -18.01
CA SER A 313 -14.20 -0.48 -18.55
C SER A 313 -13.25 0.12 -17.48
N ASN A 314 -13.63 0.07 -16.20
CA ASN A 314 -12.91 0.74 -15.13
C ASN A 314 -11.81 -0.14 -14.55
N ILE A 315 -10.66 0.46 -14.24
CA ILE A 315 -9.58 -0.18 -13.49
C ILE A 315 -9.86 0.04 -11.99
N VAL A 316 -10.27 -1.01 -11.29
CA VAL A 316 -10.62 -0.97 -9.87
C VAL A 316 -9.53 -1.56 -8.98
N GLY A 317 -8.69 -2.40 -9.55
CA GLY A 317 -7.57 -3.04 -8.85
C GLY A 317 -6.21 -2.47 -9.26
N LYS A 318 -5.21 -2.68 -8.42
CA LYS A 318 -3.83 -2.22 -8.64
C LYS A 318 -2.83 -3.29 -8.24
N SER A 319 -1.72 -3.36 -8.98
CA SER A 319 -0.66 -4.35 -8.78
C SER A 319 0.68 -3.72 -8.41
N MET A 320 1.31 -4.26 -7.37
CA MET A 320 2.73 -4.05 -7.12
C MET A 320 3.52 -5.22 -7.73
N VAL A 321 4.13 -4.98 -8.88
CA VAL A 321 4.95 -5.97 -9.58
C VAL A 321 6.42 -5.64 -9.35
N GLY A 322 7.22 -6.63 -8.92
CA GLY A 322 8.63 -6.39 -8.72
C GLY A 322 9.49 -7.60 -9.02
N SER A 323 10.68 -7.34 -9.57
CA SER A 323 11.66 -8.38 -9.83
C SER A 323 13.09 -7.88 -9.63
N THR A 324 13.96 -8.79 -9.21
CA THR A 324 15.39 -8.59 -9.43
C THR A 324 15.75 -8.98 -10.86
N VAL A 325 16.80 -8.38 -11.39
CA VAL A 325 17.30 -8.71 -12.74
C VAL A 325 17.52 -10.23 -12.87
N ASN A 326 17.06 -10.78 -13.98
CA ASN A 326 17.28 -12.18 -14.35
C ASN A 326 17.78 -12.31 -15.78
N ALA A 327 18.45 -13.41 -16.09
CA ALA A 327 18.89 -13.68 -17.45
C ALA A 327 17.69 -13.83 -18.41
N MET A 328 17.77 -13.23 -19.60
CA MET A 328 16.68 -13.23 -20.60
C MET A 328 16.16 -14.64 -20.88
N LYS A 329 17.04 -15.63 -21.07
CA LYS A 329 16.69 -17.03 -21.31
C LYS A 329 16.06 -17.77 -20.12
N LYS A 330 15.97 -17.10 -18.96
CA LYS A 330 15.43 -17.69 -17.69
C LYS A 330 14.20 -16.92 -17.17
N GLY A 331 13.39 -16.33 -18.06
CA GLY A 331 12.18 -15.57 -17.70
C GLY A 331 12.39 -14.04 -17.68
N GLY A 332 13.62 -13.55 -17.80
CA GLY A 332 13.88 -12.11 -17.85
C GLY A 332 13.30 -11.42 -19.10
N SER A 333 13.19 -12.15 -20.24
CA SER A 333 12.55 -11.65 -21.46
C SER A 333 11.07 -11.31 -21.26
N GLU A 334 10.34 -12.19 -20.59
CA GLU A 334 8.90 -12.00 -20.35
C GLU A 334 8.62 -10.76 -19.48
N PHE A 335 9.41 -10.60 -18.42
CA PHE A 335 9.31 -9.42 -17.57
C PHE A 335 9.71 -8.15 -18.34
N LYS A 336 10.74 -8.24 -19.21
CA LYS A 336 11.17 -7.11 -20.04
C LYS A 336 10.08 -6.67 -21.03
N ILE A 337 9.30 -7.61 -21.60
CA ILE A 337 8.17 -7.26 -22.48
C ILE A 337 7.16 -6.39 -21.72
N VAL A 338 6.80 -6.76 -20.49
CA VAL A 338 5.87 -5.96 -19.67
C VAL A 338 6.47 -4.62 -19.33
N TRP A 339 7.75 -4.61 -18.93
CA TRP A 339 8.50 -3.39 -18.60
C TRP A 339 8.61 -2.39 -19.77
N ASP A 340 8.96 -2.88 -20.96
CA ASP A 340 9.12 -2.01 -22.15
C ASP A 340 7.78 -1.46 -22.66
N ASN A 341 6.66 -2.08 -22.28
CA ASN A 341 5.30 -1.65 -22.64
C ASN A 341 4.58 -0.97 -21.46
N SER A 342 5.27 -0.68 -20.37
CA SER A 342 4.74 0.14 -19.28
C SER A 342 5.09 1.60 -19.55
N ASP A 343 4.06 2.45 -19.69
CA ASP A 343 4.17 3.89 -19.86
C ASP A 343 4.17 4.61 -18.52
#